data_599cacb76016e07eda91958ac0114497
#
_entry.id   599cacb76016e07eda91958ac0114497
#
_cell.length_a   1.000
_cell.length_b   1.000
_cell.length_c   1.000
_cell.angle_alpha   90.00
_cell.angle_beta   90.00
_cell.angle_gamma   90.00
#
_symmetry.space_group_name_H-M   'P 1'
#
loop_
_entity.id
_entity.type
_entity.pdbx_description
1 polymer ?
#
loop_
_entity_poly.entity_id
_entity_poly.type
_entity_poly.pdbx_seq_one_letter_code
_entity_poly.pdbx_strand_id
1 'polypeptide(L)'
;MLEQRCVTRQNGAAIIPLIAGFAVAMGAGAVQAQSIQPPEFEAQIGVASQYVGKGLGKSAGDPSFNGSVEASSGDFYASVFVSSAKLSQGSDAEIVSAIGWRPEAAGYKFDFSVVNRDLPGTRAGVDANYWEYQADASRKLGPVNTRLRVNYTLDGFAGTKEAWWVELQGTVSVGPRTRASVAIADRTADGGAEYAAWNIGVKHKLTDKLSADLRWYDTDSHALGENYDGRLVGALTFAL
;
A
#
# COMPACT_ATOMS: atom_id res chain seq x y z
N MET A 1 41.48 -28.90 -26.11
CA MET A 1 42.07 -28.48 -24.84
C MET A 1 41.93 -26.98 -24.76
N LEU A 2 40.83 -26.48 -24.20
CA LEU A 2 40.60 -25.07 -23.88
C LEU A 2 39.83 -25.05 -22.57
N GLU A 3 40.53 -24.67 -21.51
CA GLU A 3 39.98 -24.51 -20.16
C GLU A 3 39.02 -23.30 -20.12
N GLN A 4 37.79 -23.54 -19.77
CA GLN A 4 36.87 -22.50 -19.36
C GLN A 4 37.13 -22.12 -17.90
N ARG A 5 37.65 -20.94 -17.67
CA ARG A 5 37.76 -20.33 -16.34
C ARG A 5 36.38 -19.84 -15.88
N CYS A 6 35.90 -20.49 -14.85
CA CYS A 6 34.73 -20.06 -14.07
C CYS A 6 35.11 -18.82 -13.27
N VAL A 7 34.51 -17.67 -13.58
CA VAL A 7 34.63 -16.45 -12.78
C VAL A 7 33.49 -16.43 -11.78
N THR A 8 33.77 -16.83 -10.55
CA THR A 8 32.90 -16.65 -9.41
C THR A 8 32.92 -15.18 -9.02
N ARG A 9 31.81 -14.44 -9.22
CA ARG A 9 31.56 -13.15 -8.62
C ARG A 9 30.90 -13.38 -7.26
N GLN A 10 31.71 -13.34 -6.20
CA GLN A 10 31.23 -13.09 -4.84
C GLN A 10 31.10 -11.58 -4.67
N ASN A 11 29.91 -11.06 -4.49
CA ASN A 11 29.64 -9.84 -3.76
C ASN A 11 28.20 -9.93 -3.23
N GLY A 12 28.03 -10.74 -2.21
CA GLY A 12 26.86 -10.71 -1.35
C GLY A 12 27.12 -9.73 -0.22
N ALA A 13 26.67 -8.50 -0.34
CA ALA A 13 26.51 -7.65 0.81
C ALA A 13 25.29 -8.17 1.59
N ALA A 14 25.54 -8.96 2.62
CA ALA A 14 24.52 -9.36 3.59
C ALA A 14 24.06 -8.11 4.34
N ILE A 15 22.89 -7.60 3.97
CA ILE A 15 22.15 -6.65 4.81
C ILE A 15 21.61 -7.46 5.99
N ILE A 16 22.28 -7.39 7.12
CA ILE A 16 21.80 -7.94 8.39
C ILE A 16 20.56 -7.14 8.77
N PRO A 17 19.36 -7.76 8.89
CA PRO A 17 18.22 -7.05 9.43
C PRO A 17 18.49 -6.76 10.90
N LEU A 18 18.68 -5.49 11.22
CA LEU A 18 18.73 -5.00 12.59
C LEU A 18 17.31 -5.08 13.15
N ILE A 19 16.92 -6.25 13.65
CA ILE A 19 15.72 -6.39 14.48
C ILE A 19 16.06 -5.72 15.81
N ALA A 20 15.83 -4.41 15.87
CA ALA A 20 15.81 -3.70 17.14
C ALA A 20 14.57 -4.20 17.89
N GLY A 21 14.80 -5.08 18.86
CA GLY A 21 13.77 -5.53 19.79
C GLY A 21 13.19 -4.32 20.53
N PHE A 22 11.98 -3.92 20.21
CA PHE A 22 11.18 -3.01 21.00
C PHE A 22 10.74 -3.75 22.26
N ALA A 23 11.51 -3.64 23.34
CA ALA A 23 11.06 -3.98 24.67
C ALA A 23 10.04 -2.92 25.09
N VAL A 24 8.76 -3.21 24.91
CA VAL A 24 7.68 -2.41 25.51
C VAL A 24 7.72 -2.70 27.01
N ALA A 25 8.30 -1.77 27.77
CA ALA A 25 8.13 -1.75 29.23
C ALA A 25 6.64 -1.43 29.50
N MET A 26 5.86 -2.46 29.77
CA MET A 26 4.51 -2.30 30.30
C MET A 26 4.62 -1.75 31.73
N GLY A 27 4.62 -0.43 31.87
CA GLY A 27 4.35 0.21 33.13
C GLY A 27 2.91 -0.12 33.52
N ALA A 28 2.71 -0.68 34.73
CA ALA A 28 1.39 -0.89 35.32
C ALA A 28 0.76 0.47 35.65
N GLY A 29 0.29 1.16 34.63
CA GLY A 29 -0.61 2.30 34.74
C GLY A 29 -2.02 1.77 34.95
N ALA A 30 -2.74 2.36 35.94
CA ALA A 30 -4.14 2.04 36.17
C ALA A 30 -4.92 2.11 34.85
N VAL A 31 -5.52 0.99 34.46
CA VAL A 31 -6.43 0.93 33.33
C VAL A 31 -7.66 1.77 33.71
N GLN A 32 -7.66 3.05 33.35
CA GLN A 32 -8.88 3.82 33.32
C GLN A 32 -9.77 3.18 32.27
N ALA A 33 -10.96 2.76 32.68
CA ALA A 33 -11.99 2.30 31.75
C ALA A 33 -12.24 3.43 30.73
N GLN A 34 -11.64 3.30 29.54
CA GLN A 34 -11.95 4.18 28.43
C GLN A 34 -13.43 4.01 28.12
N SER A 35 -14.20 5.09 28.19
CA SER A 35 -15.56 5.08 27.70
C SER A 35 -15.53 4.61 26.25
N ILE A 36 -16.19 3.50 25.93
CA ILE A 36 -16.32 3.00 24.58
C ILE A 36 -16.99 4.11 23.77
N GLN A 37 -16.24 4.76 22.88
CA GLN A 37 -16.82 5.74 21.98
C GLN A 37 -17.67 5.01 20.94
N PRO A 38 -18.83 5.53 20.56
CA PRO A 38 -19.62 4.93 19.50
C PRO A 38 -18.78 4.88 18.21
N PRO A 39 -18.92 3.83 17.40
CA PRO A 39 -18.16 3.73 16.17
C PRO A 39 -18.56 4.83 15.18
N GLU A 40 -17.58 5.43 14.56
CA GLU A 40 -17.72 6.33 13.41
C GLU A 40 -17.59 5.52 12.13
N PHE A 41 -18.39 5.85 11.11
CA PHE A 41 -18.36 5.17 9.81
C PHE A 41 -18.01 6.16 8.72
N GLU A 42 -17.03 5.77 7.89
CA GLU A 42 -16.70 6.47 6.66
C GLU A 42 -16.87 5.52 5.48
N ALA A 43 -17.51 6.01 4.40
CA ALA A 43 -17.66 5.23 3.19
C ALA A 43 -17.37 6.11 1.97
N GLN A 44 -16.83 5.48 0.92
CA GLN A 44 -16.58 6.16 -0.35
C GLN A 44 -16.73 5.20 -1.52
N ILE A 45 -17.06 5.77 -2.68
CA ILE A 45 -17.05 5.09 -3.96
C ILE A 45 -16.18 5.88 -4.94
N GLY A 46 -15.63 5.19 -5.93
CA GLY A 46 -14.76 5.83 -6.91
C GLY A 46 -14.71 5.12 -8.24
N VAL A 47 -14.24 5.88 -9.22
CA VAL A 47 -13.87 5.37 -10.54
C VAL A 47 -12.48 5.86 -10.88
N ALA A 48 -11.70 5.05 -11.56
CA ALA A 48 -10.37 5.41 -12.05
C ALA A 48 -10.21 4.93 -13.50
N SER A 49 -9.37 5.62 -14.27
CA SER A 49 -9.03 5.17 -15.62
C SER A 49 -8.33 3.80 -15.62
N GLN A 50 -7.63 3.49 -14.51
CA GLN A 50 -7.02 2.18 -14.24
C GLN A 50 -6.90 1.97 -12.73
N TYR A 51 -6.89 0.70 -12.29
CA TYR A 51 -6.51 0.35 -10.93
C TYR A 51 -4.99 0.14 -10.85
N VAL A 52 -4.34 0.79 -9.90
CA VAL A 52 -2.90 0.65 -9.60
C VAL A 52 -2.71 0.30 -8.13
N GLY A 53 -1.90 -0.71 -7.87
CA GLY A 53 -1.50 -1.10 -6.51
C GLY A 53 -0.02 -1.44 -6.43
N LYS A 54 0.69 -0.87 -5.45
CA LYS A 54 2.15 -1.02 -5.31
C LYS A 54 2.92 -0.74 -6.61
N GLY A 55 2.56 0.36 -7.30
CA GLY A 55 3.16 0.77 -8.57
C GLY A 55 2.66 0.04 -9.81
N LEU A 56 2.04 -1.14 -9.68
CA LEU A 56 1.64 -1.98 -10.80
C LEU A 56 0.20 -1.72 -11.24
N GLY A 57 -0.03 -1.76 -12.56
CA GLY A 57 -1.37 -1.81 -13.14
C GLY A 57 -2.07 -3.13 -12.82
N LYS A 58 -3.27 -3.04 -12.27
CA LYS A 58 -4.06 -4.20 -11.82
C LYS A 58 -5.38 -4.37 -12.57
N SER A 59 -5.67 -3.56 -13.56
CA SER A 59 -6.90 -3.63 -14.37
C SER A 59 -6.65 -3.81 -15.87
N ALA A 60 -5.42 -4.20 -16.26
CA ALA A 60 -5.01 -4.40 -17.66
C ALA A 60 -5.33 -3.20 -18.58
N GLY A 61 -5.17 -1.98 -18.07
CA GLY A 61 -5.45 -0.74 -18.80
C GLY A 61 -6.92 -0.31 -18.80
N ASP A 62 -7.84 -1.13 -18.29
CA ASP A 62 -9.25 -0.82 -18.26
C ASP A 62 -9.67 0.06 -17.09
N PRO A 63 -10.77 0.83 -17.23
CA PRO A 63 -11.38 1.55 -16.13
C PRO A 63 -11.76 0.63 -14.97
N SER A 64 -11.60 1.15 -13.76
CA SER A 64 -11.86 0.43 -12.52
C SER A 64 -12.88 1.18 -11.66
N PHE A 65 -13.77 0.42 -11.02
CA PHE A 65 -14.71 0.88 -10.01
C PHE A 65 -14.25 0.38 -8.65
N ASN A 66 -14.33 1.24 -7.66
CA ASN A 66 -13.94 0.88 -6.30
C ASN A 66 -14.89 1.43 -5.26
N GLY A 67 -14.83 0.86 -4.08
CA GLY A 67 -15.56 1.33 -2.91
C GLY A 67 -14.84 0.92 -1.65
N SER A 68 -15.03 1.68 -0.58
CA SER A 68 -14.55 1.31 0.74
C SER A 68 -15.50 1.74 1.84
N VAL A 69 -15.43 1.02 2.95
CA VAL A 69 -16.05 1.38 4.21
C VAL A 69 -15.03 1.16 5.33
N GLU A 70 -15.00 2.08 6.27
CA GLU A 70 -14.23 1.99 7.51
C GLU A 70 -15.14 2.27 8.70
N ALA A 71 -15.01 1.46 9.75
CA ALA A 71 -15.58 1.68 11.05
C ALA A 71 -14.44 1.91 12.04
N SER A 72 -14.47 3.01 12.81
CA SER A 72 -13.44 3.34 13.79
C SER A 72 -14.04 3.65 15.15
N SER A 73 -13.28 3.36 16.22
CA SER A 73 -13.62 3.69 17.61
C SER A 73 -12.31 3.95 18.37
N GLY A 74 -12.12 5.19 18.81
CA GLY A 74 -10.84 5.65 19.33
C GLY A 74 -9.71 5.47 18.29
N ASP A 75 -8.63 4.83 18.69
CA ASP A 75 -7.49 4.58 17.79
C ASP A 75 -7.63 3.30 16.94
N PHE A 76 -8.68 2.49 17.16
CA PHE A 76 -8.88 1.22 16.44
C PHE A 76 -9.81 1.40 15.24
N TYR A 77 -9.58 0.62 14.20
CA TYR A 77 -10.46 0.59 13.04
C TYR A 77 -10.54 -0.81 12.41
N ALA A 78 -11.59 -1.00 11.64
CA ALA A 78 -11.73 -2.08 10.68
C ALA A 78 -12.21 -1.50 9.35
N SER A 79 -11.66 -1.99 8.23
CA SER A 79 -12.01 -1.48 6.92
C SER A 79 -12.10 -2.57 5.87
N VAL A 80 -12.89 -2.30 4.84
CA VAL A 80 -12.95 -3.11 3.62
C VAL A 80 -12.86 -2.17 2.42
N PHE A 81 -11.99 -2.50 1.48
CA PHE A 81 -11.90 -1.89 0.16
C PHE A 81 -12.12 -2.95 -0.90
N VAL A 82 -12.88 -2.62 -1.95
CA VAL A 82 -13.10 -3.49 -3.11
C VAL A 82 -12.80 -2.70 -4.36
N SER A 83 -12.12 -3.31 -5.32
CA SER A 83 -11.89 -2.74 -6.65
C SER A 83 -12.08 -3.81 -7.72
N SER A 84 -12.66 -3.43 -8.85
CA SER A 84 -12.56 -4.27 -10.05
C SER A 84 -11.11 -4.34 -10.50
N ALA A 85 -10.67 -5.51 -10.93
CA ALA A 85 -9.31 -5.81 -11.33
C ALA A 85 -9.28 -6.73 -12.56
N LYS A 86 -8.12 -6.88 -13.18
CA LYS A 86 -7.82 -7.92 -14.17
C LYS A 86 -6.39 -8.37 -13.96
N LEU A 87 -6.23 -9.41 -13.14
CA LEU A 87 -4.92 -9.92 -12.77
C LEU A 87 -4.53 -11.14 -13.58
N SER A 88 -3.22 -11.41 -13.65
CA SER A 88 -2.63 -12.44 -14.51
C SER A 88 -3.17 -13.86 -14.29
N GLN A 89 -3.70 -14.14 -13.10
CA GLN A 89 -4.25 -15.46 -12.73
C GLN A 89 -5.79 -15.54 -12.88
N GLY A 90 -6.40 -14.57 -13.56
CA GLY A 90 -7.82 -14.57 -13.87
C GLY A 90 -8.70 -13.83 -12.87
N SER A 91 -8.13 -13.30 -11.80
CA SER A 91 -8.90 -12.49 -10.83
C SER A 91 -9.50 -11.25 -11.52
N ASP A 92 -10.77 -10.98 -11.25
CA ASP A 92 -11.55 -9.86 -11.78
C ASP A 92 -11.87 -8.78 -10.70
N ALA A 93 -11.50 -9.05 -9.46
CA ALA A 93 -11.62 -8.11 -8.35
C ALA A 93 -10.47 -8.28 -7.33
N GLU A 94 -10.23 -7.24 -6.53
CA GLU A 94 -9.41 -7.31 -5.33
C GLU A 94 -10.24 -6.80 -4.15
N ILE A 95 -10.30 -7.61 -3.07
CA ILE A 95 -10.91 -7.26 -1.80
C ILE A 95 -9.78 -7.13 -0.78
N VAL A 96 -9.73 -6.00 -0.11
CA VAL A 96 -8.72 -5.70 0.92
C VAL A 96 -9.45 -5.42 2.22
N SER A 97 -9.31 -6.30 3.21
CA SER A 97 -9.88 -6.14 4.54
C SER A 97 -8.75 -5.86 5.53
N ALA A 98 -8.93 -4.93 6.44
CA ALA A 98 -7.93 -4.60 7.44
C ALA A 98 -8.54 -4.38 8.81
N ILE A 99 -7.76 -4.71 9.83
CA ILE A 99 -7.97 -4.29 11.21
C ILE A 99 -6.70 -3.58 11.65
N GLY A 100 -6.82 -2.40 12.26
CA GLY A 100 -5.66 -1.60 12.60
C GLY A 100 -5.83 -0.75 13.85
N TRP A 101 -4.70 -0.15 14.23
CA TRP A 101 -4.55 0.71 15.39
C TRP A 101 -3.67 1.91 15.01
N ARG A 102 -4.16 3.14 15.30
CA ARG A 102 -3.57 4.42 14.88
C ARG A 102 -3.10 5.27 16.07
N PRO A 103 -2.07 4.88 16.83
CA PRO A 103 -1.58 5.66 17.95
C PRO A 103 -0.78 6.89 17.50
N GLU A 104 -0.75 7.90 18.37
CA GLU A 104 0.13 9.05 18.21
C GLU A 104 1.17 9.07 19.33
N ALA A 105 2.46 9.20 18.99
CA ALA A 105 3.55 9.30 19.95
C ALA A 105 4.71 10.12 19.41
N ALA A 106 5.36 10.92 20.25
CA ALA A 106 6.56 11.71 19.94
C ALA A 106 6.41 12.60 18.67
N GLY A 107 5.20 13.06 18.38
CA GLY A 107 4.90 13.89 17.21
C GLY A 107 4.79 13.11 15.89
N TYR A 108 4.75 11.79 15.97
CA TYR A 108 4.42 10.89 14.86
C TYR A 108 2.99 10.36 15.01
N LYS A 109 2.35 10.15 13.86
CA LYS A 109 1.14 9.34 13.72
C LYS A 109 1.54 8.00 13.15
N PHE A 110 1.18 6.92 13.84
CA PHE A 110 1.42 5.56 13.37
C PHE A 110 0.12 4.93 12.88
N ASP A 111 0.23 3.92 12.03
CA ASP A 111 -0.89 3.04 11.65
C ASP A 111 -0.30 1.63 11.51
N PHE A 112 -0.72 0.74 12.40
CA PHE A 112 -0.35 -0.67 12.37
C PHE A 112 -1.58 -1.49 12.02
N SER A 113 -1.49 -2.31 10.98
CA SER A 113 -2.62 -3.12 10.56
C SER A 113 -2.23 -4.51 10.10
N VAL A 114 -3.19 -5.43 10.28
CA VAL A 114 -3.20 -6.74 9.65
C VAL A 114 -4.20 -6.66 8.51
N VAL A 115 -3.74 -6.97 7.33
CA VAL A 115 -4.46 -6.81 6.06
C VAL A 115 -4.63 -8.17 5.41
N ASN A 116 -5.85 -8.53 5.09
CA ASN A 116 -6.16 -9.67 4.23
C ASN A 116 -6.44 -9.17 2.81
N ARG A 117 -5.84 -9.82 1.82
CA ARG A 117 -6.11 -9.59 0.40
C ARG A 117 -6.70 -10.83 -0.21
N ASP A 118 -7.88 -10.69 -0.76
CA ASP A 118 -8.58 -11.74 -1.48
C ASP A 118 -8.79 -11.33 -2.94
N LEU A 119 -8.57 -12.26 -3.86
CA LEU A 119 -8.53 -12.05 -5.30
C LEU A 119 -9.54 -12.98 -5.98
N PRO A 120 -10.86 -12.66 -5.88
CA PRO A 120 -11.92 -13.49 -6.48
C PRO A 120 -11.72 -13.65 -7.99
N GLY A 121 -12.25 -14.74 -8.55
CA GLY A 121 -12.09 -15.08 -9.95
C GLY A 121 -10.74 -15.73 -10.30
N THR A 122 -9.80 -15.81 -9.37
CA THR A 122 -8.52 -16.49 -9.58
C THR A 122 -8.73 -17.97 -9.94
N ARG A 123 -7.93 -18.48 -10.89
CA ARG A 123 -7.99 -19.87 -11.34
C ARG A 123 -7.82 -20.85 -10.18
N ALA A 124 -8.56 -21.96 -10.25
CA ALA A 124 -8.45 -23.04 -9.28
C ALA A 124 -6.99 -23.54 -9.17
N GLY A 125 -6.54 -23.77 -7.92
CA GLY A 125 -5.18 -24.22 -7.62
C GLY A 125 -4.14 -23.13 -7.46
N VAL A 126 -4.50 -21.85 -7.65
CA VAL A 126 -3.66 -20.70 -7.33
C VAL A 126 -4.12 -20.11 -6.00
N ASP A 127 -3.19 -19.88 -5.08
CA ASP A 127 -3.50 -19.19 -3.83
C ASP A 127 -3.86 -17.74 -4.11
N ALA A 128 -5.10 -17.39 -3.83
CA ALA A 128 -5.70 -16.08 -4.11
C ALA A 128 -5.92 -15.25 -2.85
N ASN A 129 -5.65 -15.81 -1.68
CA ASN A 129 -5.86 -15.13 -0.40
C ASN A 129 -4.56 -15.10 0.38
N TYR A 130 -4.14 -13.92 0.80
CA TYR A 130 -2.93 -13.76 1.58
C TYR A 130 -3.02 -12.64 2.60
N TRP A 131 -2.12 -12.67 3.56
CA TRP A 131 -2.05 -11.72 4.65
C TRP A 131 -0.82 -10.84 4.53
N GLU A 132 -1.00 -9.56 4.83
CA GLU A 132 0.09 -8.58 4.95
C GLU A 132 0.04 -7.94 6.34
N TYR A 133 1.20 -7.64 6.89
CA TYR A 133 1.38 -6.77 8.04
C TYR A 133 1.83 -5.42 7.53
N GLN A 134 1.12 -4.36 7.90
CA GLN A 134 1.45 -3.00 7.48
C GLN A 134 1.80 -2.14 8.68
N ALA A 135 2.82 -1.31 8.52
CA ALA A 135 3.18 -0.28 9.47
C ALA A 135 3.46 1.03 8.73
N ASP A 136 2.74 2.09 9.11
CA ASP A 136 2.97 3.45 8.64
C ASP A 136 3.50 4.31 9.79
N ALA A 137 4.43 5.21 9.48
CA ALA A 137 4.85 6.31 10.36
C ALA A 137 4.75 7.61 9.57
N SER A 138 3.98 8.57 10.08
CA SER A 138 3.75 9.85 9.42
C SER A 138 4.15 11.01 10.34
N ARG A 139 4.74 12.05 9.74
CA ARG A 139 5.10 13.27 10.45
C ARG A 139 5.10 14.47 9.50
N LYS A 140 4.75 15.64 10.03
CA LYS A 140 4.89 16.90 9.29
C LYS A 140 6.31 17.46 9.48
N LEU A 141 7.04 17.63 8.36
CA LEU A 141 8.37 18.24 8.29
C LEU A 141 8.27 19.56 7.50
N GLY A 142 8.22 20.67 8.22
CA GLY A 142 7.95 21.97 7.60
C GLY A 142 6.60 21.97 6.85
N PRO A 143 6.56 22.30 5.55
CA PRO A 143 5.33 22.28 4.76
C PRO A 143 4.95 20.87 4.26
N VAL A 144 5.83 19.88 4.39
CA VAL A 144 5.68 18.54 3.82
C VAL A 144 5.12 17.59 4.88
N ASN A 145 4.01 16.93 4.58
CA ASN A 145 3.59 15.74 5.33
C ASN A 145 4.31 14.53 4.75
N THR A 146 5.14 13.87 5.56
CA THR A 146 5.88 12.67 5.17
C THR A 146 5.22 11.43 5.72
N ARG A 147 5.29 10.32 4.98
CA ARG A 147 4.86 8.99 5.42
C ARG A 147 5.87 7.96 4.95
N LEU A 148 6.33 7.14 5.87
CA LEU A 148 7.03 5.88 5.60
C LEU A 148 6.01 4.76 5.79
N ARG A 149 5.89 3.88 4.80
CA ARG A 149 5.06 2.67 4.84
C ARG A 149 5.93 1.45 4.65
N VAL A 150 5.68 0.43 5.44
CA VAL A 150 6.25 -0.90 5.29
C VAL A 150 5.11 -1.91 5.25
N ASN A 151 5.07 -2.74 4.20
CA ASN A 151 4.21 -3.92 4.15
C ASN A 151 5.10 -5.16 4.12
N TYR A 152 4.69 -6.18 4.84
CA TYR A 152 5.35 -7.47 4.89
C TYR A 152 4.33 -8.60 4.71
N THR A 153 4.63 -9.58 3.90
CA THR A 153 3.86 -10.83 3.78
C THR A 153 4.79 -12.02 3.87
N LEU A 154 4.34 -13.07 4.53
CA LEU A 154 5.04 -14.35 4.60
C LEU A 154 4.86 -15.18 3.33
N ASP A 155 3.67 -15.09 2.73
CA ASP A 155 3.29 -15.82 1.53
C ASP A 155 2.32 -14.96 0.72
N GLY A 156 2.81 -14.33 -0.34
CA GLY A 156 2.04 -13.43 -1.18
C GLY A 156 1.36 -14.17 -2.33
N PHE A 157 0.57 -13.43 -3.09
CA PHE A 157 -0.20 -13.92 -4.22
C PHE A 157 0.62 -14.75 -5.21
N ALA A 158 0.02 -15.88 -5.66
CA ALA A 158 0.54 -16.72 -6.74
C ALA A 158 1.98 -17.21 -6.55
N GLY A 159 2.37 -17.52 -5.31
CA GLY A 159 3.70 -18.03 -5.01
C GLY A 159 4.79 -16.97 -4.92
N THR A 160 4.42 -15.72 -4.68
CA THR A 160 5.36 -14.62 -4.40
C THR A 160 6.22 -14.91 -3.17
N LYS A 161 5.76 -15.79 -2.24
CA LYS A 161 6.41 -16.12 -0.97
C LYS A 161 6.61 -14.88 -0.10
N GLU A 162 7.66 -14.86 0.71
CA GLU A 162 8.01 -13.70 1.51
C GLU A 162 8.25 -12.48 0.62
N ALA A 163 7.64 -11.35 0.99
CA ALA A 163 7.84 -10.10 0.27
C ALA A 163 7.73 -8.89 1.18
N TRP A 164 8.52 -7.87 0.84
CA TRP A 164 8.52 -6.57 1.47
C TRP A 164 8.14 -5.48 0.47
N TRP A 165 7.46 -4.47 0.96
CA TRP A 165 7.23 -3.20 0.27
C TRP A 165 7.56 -2.07 1.22
N VAL A 166 8.50 -1.21 0.83
CA VAL A 166 8.89 -0.02 1.60
C VAL A 166 8.64 1.20 0.74
N GLU A 167 7.81 2.13 1.22
CA GLU A 167 7.43 3.35 0.49
C GLU A 167 7.65 4.59 1.34
N LEU A 168 8.31 5.59 0.77
CA LEU A 168 8.42 6.94 1.32
C LEU A 168 7.59 7.90 0.46
N GLN A 169 6.66 8.62 1.09
CA GLN A 169 5.80 9.61 0.44
C GLN A 169 5.97 10.99 1.06
N GLY A 170 6.00 12.01 0.21
CA GLY A 170 5.89 13.42 0.60
C GLY A 170 4.64 14.05 -0.01
N THR A 171 3.90 14.83 0.79
CA THR A 171 2.68 15.55 0.36
C THR A 171 2.73 17.00 0.81
N VAL A 172 2.44 17.93 -0.10
CA VAL A 172 2.34 19.37 0.18
C VAL A 172 0.96 19.89 -0.21
N SER A 173 0.45 20.85 0.55
CA SER A 173 -0.74 21.62 0.16
C SER A 173 -0.29 22.75 -0.76
N VAL A 174 -0.74 22.73 -2.02
CA VAL A 174 -0.46 23.76 -3.04
C VAL A 174 -1.62 24.75 -3.21
N GLY A 175 -2.65 24.59 -2.38
CA GLY A 175 -3.83 25.44 -2.31
C GLY A 175 -4.82 24.92 -1.25
N PRO A 176 -5.91 25.68 -0.98
CA PRO A 176 -6.89 25.29 0.05
C PRO A 176 -7.54 23.90 -0.19
N ARG A 177 -7.71 23.54 -1.46
CA ARG A 177 -8.37 22.30 -1.90
C ARG A 177 -7.46 21.38 -2.71
N THR A 178 -6.16 21.73 -2.87
CA THR A 178 -5.23 21.02 -3.75
C THR A 178 -4.03 20.51 -2.97
N ARG A 179 -3.68 19.26 -3.16
CA ARG A 179 -2.48 18.63 -2.62
C ARG A 179 -1.67 18.01 -3.75
N ALA A 180 -0.36 18.23 -3.76
CA ALA A 180 0.58 17.53 -4.61
C ALA A 180 1.36 16.51 -3.78
N SER A 181 1.67 15.35 -4.34
CA SER A 181 2.45 14.32 -3.65
C SER A 181 3.37 13.58 -4.59
N VAL A 182 4.46 13.08 -4.04
CA VAL A 182 5.40 12.17 -4.69
C VAL A 182 5.67 11.00 -3.75
N ALA A 183 5.87 9.82 -4.31
CA ALA A 183 6.31 8.65 -3.55
C ALA A 183 7.37 7.88 -4.34
N ILE A 184 8.29 7.26 -3.59
CA ILE A 184 9.25 6.28 -4.08
C ILE A 184 9.09 5.03 -3.23
N ALA A 185 9.27 3.87 -3.83
CA ALA A 185 9.11 2.61 -3.14
C ALA A 185 10.03 1.54 -3.73
N ASP A 186 10.30 0.54 -2.91
CA ASP A 186 11.05 -0.64 -3.27
C ASP A 186 10.29 -1.91 -2.88
N ARG A 187 10.30 -2.90 -3.75
CA ARG A 187 9.73 -4.22 -3.53
C ARG A 187 10.78 -5.30 -3.66
N THR A 188 10.93 -6.09 -2.60
CA THR A 188 11.70 -7.34 -2.62
C THR A 188 10.77 -8.53 -2.42
N ALA A 189 11.09 -9.69 -3.03
CA ALA A 189 10.29 -10.89 -2.91
C ALA A 189 11.08 -12.16 -3.23
N ASP A 190 10.94 -13.19 -2.41
CA ASP A 190 11.66 -14.45 -2.60
C ASP A 190 11.21 -15.26 -3.83
N GLY A 191 9.95 -15.13 -4.22
CA GLY A 191 9.36 -15.88 -5.33
C GLY A 191 8.65 -14.99 -6.37
N GLY A 192 8.92 -13.71 -6.39
CA GLY A 192 8.27 -12.75 -7.30
C GLY A 192 9.22 -11.73 -7.88
N ALA A 193 8.67 -10.75 -8.59
CA ALA A 193 9.45 -9.66 -9.14
C ALA A 193 9.91 -8.69 -8.04
N GLU A 194 11.16 -8.26 -8.15
CA GLU A 194 11.73 -7.16 -7.40
C GLU A 194 11.75 -5.93 -8.30
N TYR A 195 11.38 -4.77 -7.77
CA TYR A 195 11.35 -3.52 -8.52
C TYR A 195 11.28 -2.30 -7.63
N ALA A 196 11.84 -1.20 -8.12
CA ALA A 196 11.56 0.12 -7.59
C ALA A 196 10.35 0.75 -8.31
N ALA A 197 9.55 1.50 -7.57
CA ALA A 197 8.39 2.20 -8.12
C ALA A 197 8.36 3.65 -7.63
N TRP A 198 7.75 4.53 -8.43
CA TRP A 198 7.52 5.90 -8.03
C TRP A 198 6.19 6.41 -8.59
N ASN A 199 5.68 7.44 -7.95
CA ASN A 199 4.53 8.16 -8.47
C ASN A 199 4.61 9.64 -8.11
N ILE A 200 3.96 10.46 -8.94
CA ILE A 200 3.73 11.88 -8.68
C ILE A 200 2.31 12.24 -9.10
N GLY A 201 1.61 13.00 -8.29
CA GLY A 201 0.23 13.35 -8.60
C GLY A 201 -0.31 14.54 -7.83
N VAL A 202 -1.48 14.97 -8.29
CA VAL A 202 -2.23 16.07 -7.69
C VAL A 202 -3.65 15.60 -7.42
N LYS A 203 -4.09 15.79 -6.17
CA LYS A 203 -5.48 15.57 -5.73
C LYS A 203 -6.14 16.91 -5.45
N HIS A 204 -7.31 17.15 -6.06
CA HIS A 204 -8.11 18.34 -5.90
C HIS A 204 -9.51 18.01 -5.38
N LYS A 205 -9.95 18.69 -4.32
CA LYS A 205 -11.34 18.61 -3.85
C LYS A 205 -12.22 19.51 -4.71
N LEU A 206 -13.03 18.91 -5.58
CA LEU A 206 -14.00 19.61 -6.41
C LEU A 206 -15.15 20.19 -5.56
N THR A 207 -15.64 19.36 -4.62
CA THR A 207 -16.60 19.73 -3.56
C THR A 207 -16.11 19.16 -2.23
N ASP A 208 -16.91 19.31 -1.16
CA ASP A 208 -16.57 18.71 0.12
C ASP A 208 -16.65 17.17 0.09
N LYS A 209 -17.47 16.61 -0.81
CA LYS A 209 -17.65 15.17 -1.00
C LYS A 209 -16.95 14.60 -2.25
N LEU A 210 -16.67 15.40 -3.27
CA LEU A 210 -16.10 14.93 -4.53
C LEU A 210 -14.67 15.39 -4.69
N SER A 211 -13.75 14.48 -4.99
CA SER A 211 -12.36 14.76 -5.31
C SER A 211 -11.94 14.12 -6.63
N ALA A 212 -11.02 14.80 -7.34
CA ALA A 212 -10.30 14.29 -8.50
C ALA A 212 -8.82 14.09 -8.14
N ASP A 213 -8.20 13.03 -8.64
CA ASP A 213 -6.76 12.75 -8.57
C ASP A 213 -6.24 12.50 -9.99
N LEU A 214 -5.12 13.13 -10.32
CA LEU A 214 -4.38 12.85 -11.54
C LEU A 214 -2.96 12.50 -11.14
N ARG A 215 -2.49 11.30 -11.55
CA ARG A 215 -1.25 10.72 -11.05
C ARG A 215 -0.53 9.93 -12.12
N TRP A 216 0.79 10.18 -12.26
CA TRP A 216 1.70 9.32 -12.99
C TRP A 216 2.30 8.28 -12.05
N TYR A 217 2.27 7.03 -12.48
CA TYR A 217 2.93 5.89 -11.83
C TYR A 217 3.94 5.30 -12.79
N ASP A 218 5.03 4.77 -12.25
CA ASP A 218 6.04 4.10 -13.05
C ASP A 218 6.89 3.14 -12.19
N THR A 219 7.63 2.24 -12.84
CA THR A 219 8.59 1.34 -12.22
C THR A 219 9.89 1.29 -13.04
N ASP A 220 10.95 0.69 -12.50
CA ASP A 220 12.22 0.45 -13.21
C ASP A 220 12.23 -0.88 -13.99
N SER A 221 11.15 -1.64 -13.96
CA SER A 221 11.12 -3.04 -14.39
C SER A 221 10.19 -3.31 -15.58
N HIS A 222 10.13 -2.40 -16.55
CA HIS A 222 9.27 -2.49 -17.75
C HIS A 222 9.46 -3.80 -18.52
N ALA A 223 10.68 -4.37 -18.50
CA ALA A 223 10.96 -5.66 -19.16
C ALA A 223 10.13 -6.84 -18.61
N LEU A 224 9.49 -6.68 -17.44
CA LEU A 224 8.63 -7.69 -16.82
C LEU A 224 7.19 -7.67 -17.37
N GLY A 225 6.84 -6.71 -18.22
CA GLY A 225 5.57 -6.64 -18.92
C GLY A 225 4.76 -5.36 -18.65
N GLU A 226 3.68 -5.19 -19.39
CA GLU A 226 2.86 -3.97 -19.43
C GLU A 226 2.37 -3.49 -18.06
N ASN A 227 2.18 -4.39 -17.09
CA ASN A 227 1.76 -4.00 -15.74
C ASN A 227 2.80 -3.16 -15.01
N TYR A 228 4.05 -3.19 -15.45
CA TYR A 228 5.18 -2.43 -14.87
C TYR A 228 5.45 -1.12 -15.59
N ASP A 229 4.80 -0.88 -16.75
CA ASP A 229 5.01 0.32 -17.56
C ASP A 229 4.44 1.58 -16.89
N GLY A 230 5.03 2.71 -17.26
CA GLY A 230 4.57 4.03 -16.83
C GLY A 230 3.14 4.32 -17.32
N ARG A 231 2.31 4.91 -16.44
CA ARG A 231 0.91 5.19 -16.75
C ARG A 231 0.36 6.43 -16.05
N LEU A 232 -0.45 7.17 -16.78
CA LEU A 232 -1.23 8.28 -16.23
C LEU A 232 -2.61 7.77 -15.80
N VAL A 233 -2.96 8.01 -14.55
CA VAL A 233 -4.25 7.59 -13.96
C VAL A 233 -5.02 8.81 -13.51
N GLY A 234 -6.24 8.95 -14.02
CA GLY A 234 -7.25 9.87 -13.52
C GLY A 234 -8.26 9.12 -12.66
N ALA A 235 -8.63 9.68 -11.50
CA ALA A 235 -9.63 9.10 -10.62
C ALA A 235 -10.58 10.15 -10.07
N LEU A 236 -11.83 9.73 -9.83
CA LEU A 236 -12.85 10.49 -9.10
C LEU A 236 -13.28 9.66 -7.88
N THR A 237 -13.40 10.33 -6.72
CA THR A 237 -13.84 9.69 -5.48
C THR A 237 -14.93 10.53 -4.84
N PHE A 238 -16.03 9.89 -4.44
CA PHE A 238 -17.16 10.49 -3.76
C PHE A 238 -17.28 9.92 -2.34
N ALA A 239 -17.23 10.80 -1.34
CA ALA A 239 -17.48 10.45 0.07
C ALA A 239 -18.99 10.46 0.35
N LEU A 240 -19.49 9.43 0.99
CA LEU A 240 -20.92 9.19 1.28
C LEU A 240 -21.37 9.90 2.56
#